data_ea843fd89160d2842d19ee6f1f77ae4a
#
_entry.id   ea843fd89160d2842d19ee6f1f77ae4a
#
_cell.length_a   1.000
_cell.length_b   1.000
_cell.length_c   1.000
_cell.angle_alpha   90.00
_cell.angle_beta   90.00
_cell.angle_gamma   90.00
#
_symmetry.space_group_name_H-M   'P 1'
#
loop_
_entity.id
_entity.type
_entity.pdbx_description
1 polymer ?
#
loop_
_entity_poly.entity_id
_entity_poly.type
_entity_poly.pdbx_seq_one_letter_code
_entity_poly.pdbx_strand_id
1 'polypeptide(L)'
;HVLVRKGYATGQIMVVLVLASLILPSKNNFVKALRKKHPNITTVVLNVNDKKTSMVLGDRNITLYGKGFIEDKLCGCTFRISPSSFYQVNPVQTELLYEKAIHEAHLTGKERVIDAYCGTGTIGIIAAKNAGEVIGVELNRDAIRDAVTNAKRNDIRNIRFYNDDAGKFMVEMAQKGEKADVVIMDPPRTGSDE
;
A
#
# COMPACT_ATOMS: atom_id res chain seq x y z
N HIS A 1 -4.46 21.11 -5.23
CA HIS A 1 -3.40 20.68 -4.30
C HIS A 1 -2.22 20.06 -5.04
N VAL A 2 -1.09 19.95 -4.37
CA VAL A 2 0.06 19.18 -4.84
C VAL A 2 0.46 18.23 -3.72
N LEU A 3 0.56 16.93 -4.02
CA LEU A 3 1.09 15.92 -3.13
C LEU A 3 2.44 15.46 -3.67
N VAL A 4 3.46 15.43 -2.81
CA VAL A 4 4.77 14.89 -3.14
C VAL A 4 5.02 13.67 -2.26
N ARG A 5 5.39 12.56 -2.89
CA ARG A 5 5.77 11.32 -2.22
C ARG A 5 7.19 10.95 -2.61
N LYS A 6 7.98 10.53 -1.64
CA LYS A 6 9.36 10.08 -1.85
C LYS A 6 9.56 8.70 -1.23
N GLY A 7 10.09 7.77 -2.01
CA GLY A 7 10.62 6.52 -1.48
C GLY A 7 11.91 6.79 -0.70
N TYR A 8 11.95 6.32 0.53
CA TYR A 8 13.08 6.56 1.43
C TYR A 8 14.34 5.84 0.95
N ALA A 9 14.24 4.54 0.71
CA ALA A 9 15.36 3.71 0.30
C ALA A 9 15.73 3.88 -1.18
N THR A 10 14.74 4.15 -2.04
CA THR A 10 14.96 4.25 -3.48
C THR A 10 15.26 5.66 -3.96
N GLY A 11 14.89 6.68 -3.18
CA GLY A 11 14.98 8.08 -3.58
C GLY A 11 14.00 8.49 -4.70
N GLN A 12 13.14 7.59 -5.17
CA GLN A 12 12.14 7.88 -6.21
C GLN A 12 11.15 8.93 -5.74
N ILE A 13 10.79 9.86 -6.61
CA ILE A 13 9.87 10.96 -6.28
C ILE A 13 8.67 10.94 -7.21
N MET A 14 7.48 10.96 -6.62
CA MET A 14 6.20 11.14 -7.30
C MET A 14 5.61 12.49 -6.95
N VAL A 15 5.22 13.25 -7.98
CA VAL A 15 4.46 14.49 -7.85
C VAL A 15 3.04 14.24 -8.33
N VAL A 16 2.05 14.48 -7.48
CA VAL A 16 0.63 14.37 -7.81
C VAL A 16 0.02 15.78 -7.83
N LEU A 17 -0.46 16.18 -9.00
CA LEU A 17 -1.19 17.44 -9.19
C LEU A 17 -2.67 17.14 -9.01
N VAL A 18 -3.31 17.73 -8.01
CA VAL A 18 -4.74 17.53 -7.74
C VAL A 18 -5.53 18.71 -8.27
N LEU A 19 -6.32 18.48 -9.29
CA LEU A 19 -7.13 19.48 -9.97
C LEU A 19 -8.61 19.10 -9.95
N ALA A 20 -9.50 20.09 -10.04
CA ALA A 20 -10.94 19.85 -10.18
C ALA A 20 -11.35 19.40 -11.59
N SER A 21 -10.42 19.40 -12.54
CA SER A 21 -10.67 19.10 -13.95
C SER A 21 -9.58 18.20 -14.53
N LEU A 22 -9.94 17.44 -15.55
CA LEU A 22 -9.01 16.67 -16.38
C LEU A 22 -8.10 17.54 -17.23
N ILE A 23 -8.46 18.82 -17.40
CA ILE A 23 -7.77 19.73 -18.31
C ILE A 23 -6.67 20.46 -17.54
N LEU A 24 -5.43 20.17 -17.90
CA LEU A 24 -4.26 20.96 -17.52
C LEU A 24 -3.69 21.57 -18.79
N PRO A 25 -3.91 22.88 -19.03
CA PRO A 25 -3.35 23.56 -20.20
C PRO A 25 -1.82 23.43 -20.20
N SER A 26 -1.25 23.24 -21.39
CA SER A 26 0.21 23.10 -21.58
C SER A 26 0.87 22.02 -20.68
N LYS A 27 0.17 20.97 -20.32
CA LYS A 27 0.65 19.91 -19.41
C LYS A 27 2.03 19.36 -19.78
N ASN A 28 2.32 19.20 -21.08
CA ASN A 28 3.59 18.68 -21.55
C ASN A 28 4.73 19.67 -21.29
N ASN A 29 4.50 20.98 -21.52
CA ASN A 29 5.47 22.02 -21.24
C ASN A 29 5.71 22.15 -19.73
N PHE A 30 4.65 22.06 -18.92
CA PHE A 30 4.74 22.07 -17.47
C PHE A 30 5.62 20.90 -16.97
N VAL A 31 5.32 19.67 -17.40
CA VAL A 31 6.10 18.49 -17.02
C VAL A 31 7.56 18.59 -17.46
N LYS A 32 7.80 19.10 -18.68
CA LYS A 32 9.16 19.32 -19.20
C LYS A 32 9.93 20.34 -18.35
N ALA A 33 9.30 21.46 -18.01
CA ALA A 33 9.91 22.51 -17.16
C ALA A 33 10.17 22.01 -15.73
N LEU A 34 9.21 21.29 -15.14
CA LEU A 34 9.35 20.69 -13.81
C LEU A 34 10.54 19.74 -13.77
N ARG A 35 10.64 18.83 -14.73
CA ARG A 35 11.73 17.86 -14.83
C ARG A 35 13.09 18.50 -15.14
N LYS A 36 13.12 19.60 -15.89
CA LYS A 36 14.35 20.36 -16.14
C LYS A 36 14.92 20.93 -14.83
N LYS A 37 14.06 21.41 -13.92
CA LYS A 37 14.47 21.92 -12.61
C LYS A 37 14.74 20.80 -11.58
N HIS A 38 13.98 19.70 -11.66
CA HIS A 38 14.00 18.58 -10.72
C HIS A 38 14.14 17.26 -11.47
N PRO A 39 15.34 16.93 -11.98
CA PRO A 39 15.56 15.76 -12.84
C PRO A 39 15.35 14.42 -12.12
N ASN A 40 15.38 14.42 -10.79
CA ASN A 40 15.14 13.27 -9.92
C ASN A 40 13.66 12.88 -9.75
N ILE A 41 12.72 13.66 -10.31
CA ILE A 41 11.30 13.28 -10.32
C ILE A 41 11.11 12.05 -11.20
N THR A 42 10.64 10.97 -10.57
CA THR A 42 10.44 9.66 -11.22
C THR A 42 9.12 9.60 -11.98
N THR A 43 8.07 10.22 -11.44
CA THR A 43 6.75 10.22 -12.06
C THR A 43 5.93 11.46 -11.68
N VAL A 44 5.06 11.88 -12.61
CA VAL A 44 4.09 12.96 -12.39
C VAL A 44 2.71 12.44 -12.73
N VAL A 45 1.77 12.63 -11.82
CA VAL A 45 0.38 12.17 -11.95
C VAL A 45 -0.56 13.37 -11.81
N LEU A 46 -1.59 13.42 -12.63
CA LEU A 46 -2.75 14.27 -12.45
C LEU A 46 -3.82 13.45 -11.74
N ASN A 47 -4.25 13.91 -10.58
CA ASN A 47 -5.41 13.38 -9.86
C ASN A 47 -6.56 14.35 -10.00
N VAL A 48 -7.76 13.84 -10.28
CA VAL A 48 -8.95 14.66 -10.44
C VAL A 48 -9.79 14.55 -9.18
N ASN A 49 -9.98 15.69 -8.52
CA ASN A 49 -10.86 15.81 -7.37
C ASN A 49 -11.68 17.11 -7.49
N ASP A 50 -12.92 16.97 -7.87
CA ASP A 50 -13.91 18.07 -7.95
C ASP A 50 -14.81 18.15 -6.72
N LYS A 51 -14.63 17.22 -5.76
CA LYS A 51 -15.43 17.14 -4.54
C LYS A 51 -14.97 18.18 -3.51
N LYS A 52 -15.91 18.88 -2.90
CA LYS A 52 -15.66 19.80 -1.77
C LYS A 52 -15.70 19.03 -0.44
N THR A 53 -14.74 18.13 -0.25
CA THR A 53 -14.62 17.31 0.97
C THR A 53 -13.23 17.50 1.58
N SER A 54 -13.00 16.94 2.77
CA SER A 54 -11.67 16.88 3.40
C SER A 54 -10.68 15.94 2.68
N MET A 55 -11.17 15.11 1.76
CA MET A 55 -10.34 14.20 0.96
C MET A 55 -9.54 14.99 -0.07
N VAL A 56 -8.22 14.92 0.02
CA VAL A 56 -7.31 15.62 -0.92
C VAL A 56 -7.33 14.97 -2.29
N LEU A 57 -7.34 13.64 -2.36
CA LEU A 57 -7.30 12.87 -3.60
C LEU A 57 -8.70 12.41 -4.02
N GLY A 58 -8.97 12.52 -5.32
CA GLY A 58 -10.13 11.90 -5.96
C GLY A 58 -9.79 10.51 -6.53
N ASP A 59 -10.78 9.89 -7.14
CA ASP A 59 -10.70 8.50 -7.57
C ASP A 59 -9.96 8.30 -8.92
N ARG A 60 -9.77 9.37 -9.68
CA ARG A 60 -9.22 9.29 -11.05
C ARG A 60 -7.80 9.83 -11.13
N ASN A 61 -6.87 8.97 -11.54
CA ASN A 61 -5.47 9.30 -11.77
C ASN A 61 -5.11 9.20 -13.26
N ILE A 62 -4.32 10.17 -13.76
CA ILE A 62 -3.78 10.18 -15.13
C ILE A 62 -2.27 10.37 -15.02
N THR A 63 -1.51 9.43 -15.55
CA THR A 63 -0.06 9.54 -15.60
C THR A 63 0.34 10.56 -16.67
N LEU A 64 1.02 11.63 -16.26
CA LEU A 64 1.56 12.65 -17.16
C LEU A 64 3.01 12.33 -17.56
N TYR A 65 3.75 11.66 -16.66
CA TYR A 65 5.12 11.25 -16.88
C TYR A 65 5.48 10.04 -15.99
N GLY A 66 6.33 9.17 -16.49
CA GLY A 66 6.81 7.99 -15.77
C GLY A 66 5.78 6.87 -15.69
N LYS A 67 5.88 6.04 -14.65
CA LYS A 67 5.04 4.84 -14.47
C LYS A 67 3.71 5.09 -13.74
N GLY A 68 3.48 6.29 -13.18
CA GLY A 68 2.31 6.60 -12.36
C GLY A 68 2.40 6.08 -10.93
N PHE A 69 3.53 5.54 -10.53
CA PHE A 69 3.84 5.07 -9.17
C PHE A 69 5.33 5.18 -8.89
N ILE A 70 5.70 5.09 -7.63
CA ILE A 70 7.09 4.91 -7.19
C ILE A 70 7.23 3.58 -6.46
N GLU A 71 8.46 3.18 -6.23
CA GLU A 71 8.81 2.01 -5.46
C GLU A 71 9.63 2.41 -4.23
N ASP A 72 9.44 1.68 -3.14
CA ASP A 72 10.31 1.78 -1.98
C ASP A 72 10.62 0.40 -1.41
N LYS A 73 11.60 0.33 -0.50
CA LYS A 73 12.00 -0.91 0.16
C LYS A 73 11.69 -0.84 1.65
N LEU A 74 11.21 -1.95 2.20
CA LEU A 74 10.89 -2.12 3.62
C LEU A 74 11.14 -3.59 4.00
N CYS A 75 11.93 -3.86 5.06
CA CYS A 75 12.30 -5.21 5.51
C CYS A 75 12.75 -6.13 4.36
N GLY A 76 13.57 -5.61 3.44
CA GLY A 76 14.07 -6.36 2.29
C GLY A 76 13.03 -6.72 1.22
N CYS A 77 11.82 -6.17 1.28
CA CYS A 77 10.80 -6.27 0.25
C CYS A 77 10.68 -4.96 -0.54
N THR A 78 10.29 -5.05 -1.81
CA THR A 78 10.05 -3.88 -2.66
C THR A 78 8.55 -3.67 -2.83
N PHE A 79 8.07 -2.48 -2.50
CA PHE A 79 6.65 -2.12 -2.56
C PHE A 79 6.40 -1.05 -3.61
N ARG A 80 5.34 -1.26 -4.40
CA ARG A 80 4.77 -0.24 -5.27
C ARG A 80 3.91 0.70 -4.42
N ILE A 81 4.09 2.00 -4.63
CA ILE A 81 3.35 3.07 -3.96
C ILE A 81 2.63 3.86 -5.03
N SER A 82 1.32 3.70 -5.13
CA SER A 82 0.44 4.45 -6.01
C SER A 82 0.07 5.80 -5.40
N PRO A 83 -0.52 6.76 -6.12
CA PRO A 83 -0.91 8.07 -5.57
C PRO A 83 -1.76 7.99 -4.31
N SER A 84 -2.75 7.08 -4.28
CA SER A 84 -3.71 6.90 -3.19
C SER A 84 -3.36 5.78 -2.21
N SER A 85 -2.30 4.99 -2.45
CA SER A 85 -1.90 3.92 -1.52
C SER A 85 -1.50 4.48 -0.17
N PHE A 86 -1.99 3.88 0.90
CA PHE A 86 -1.38 4.10 2.21
C PHE A 86 0.02 3.47 2.23
N TYR A 87 0.98 4.19 2.75
CA TYR A 87 2.34 3.71 3.00
C TYR A 87 2.89 4.46 4.21
N GLN A 88 3.53 3.76 5.12
CA GLN A 88 4.04 4.32 6.37
C GLN A 88 5.04 5.45 6.11
N VAL A 89 4.85 6.58 6.79
CA VAL A 89 5.64 7.81 6.56
C VAL A 89 7.00 7.79 7.22
N ASN A 90 7.24 6.89 8.18
CA ASN A 90 8.51 6.72 8.86
C ASN A 90 9.05 5.30 8.63
N PRO A 91 9.72 5.04 7.50
CA PRO A 91 10.17 3.69 7.14
C PRO A 91 11.10 3.06 8.17
N VAL A 92 12.00 3.84 8.78
CA VAL A 92 12.95 3.34 9.78
C VAL A 92 12.22 2.77 11.00
N GLN A 93 11.26 3.51 11.55
CA GLN A 93 10.46 3.01 12.68
C GLN A 93 9.51 1.88 12.25
N THR A 94 9.03 1.93 11.02
CA THR A 94 8.17 0.87 10.47
C THR A 94 8.92 -0.46 10.37
N GLU A 95 10.18 -0.44 9.90
CA GLU A 95 11.00 -1.66 9.86
C GLU A 95 11.17 -2.26 11.26
N LEU A 96 11.56 -1.44 12.24
CA LEU A 96 11.70 -1.90 13.63
C LEU A 96 10.40 -2.48 14.19
N LEU A 97 9.26 -1.82 13.92
CA LEU A 97 7.95 -2.29 14.37
C LEU A 97 7.56 -3.62 13.71
N TYR A 98 7.76 -3.73 12.39
CA TYR A 98 7.41 -4.94 11.65
C TYR A 98 8.32 -6.11 12.00
N GLU A 99 9.63 -5.88 12.13
CA GLU A 99 10.59 -6.90 12.59
C GLU A 99 10.20 -7.41 13.98
N LYS A 100 9.82 -6.49 14.89
CA LYS A 100 9.37 -6.89 16.23
C LYS A 100 8.07 -7.69 16.17
N ALA A 101 7.08 -7.26 15.40
CA ALA A 101 5.81 -7.97 15.25
C ALA A 101 6.01 -9.39 14.70
N ILE A 102 6.86 -9.54 13.67
CA ILE A 102 7.21 -10.84 13.08
C ILE A 102 7.96 -11.73 14.08
N HIS A 103 8.89 -11.13 14.84
CA HIS A 103 9.62 -11.85 15.89
C HIS A 103 8.68 -12.39 16.98
N GLU A 104 7.76 -11.54 17.49
CA GLU A 104 6.78 -11.95 18.51
C GLU A 104 5.76 -12.97 17.99
N ALA A 105 5.53 -13.01 16.70
CA ALA A 105 4.67 -14.02 16.07
C ALA A 105 5.27 -15.44 16.07
N HIS A 106 6.56 -15.60 16.39
CA HIS A 106 7.29 -16.88 16.50
C HIS A 106 7.07 -17.82 15.30
N LEU A 107 7.09 -17.25 14.08
CA LEU A 107 6.83 -18.00 12.85
C LEU A 107 7.93 -19.01 12.55
N THR A 108 7.55 -20.27 12.25
CA THR A 108 8.44 -21.40 11.97
C THR A 108 8.35 -21.91 10.52
N GLY A 109 7.49 -21.28 9.71
CA GLY A 109 7.22 -21.68 8.32
C GLY A 109 6.00 -22.60 8.17
N LYS A 110 5.23 -22.85 9.24
CA LYS A 110 4.05 -23.72 9.22
C LYS A 110 2.76 -22.98 9.53
N GLU A 111 2.85 -21.83 10.16
CA GLU A 111 1.73 -21.07 10.69
C GLU A 111 0.86 -20.50 9.58
N ARG A 112 -0.45 -20.48 9.81
CA ARG A 112 -1.43 -19.70 9.08
C ARG A 112 -1.58 -18.36 9.77
N VAL A 113 -1.19 -17.28 9.06
CA VAL A 113 -1.23 -15.90 9.55
C VAL A 113 -2.36 -15.15 8.87
N ILE A 114 -3.13 -14.37 9.63
CA ILE A 114 -4.06 -13.37 9.09
C ILE A 114 -3.41 -11.98 9.26
N ASP A 115 -3.31 -11.23 8.16
CA ASP A 115 -2.99 -9.81 8.11
C ASP A 115 -4.32 -9.05 7.93
N ALA A 116 -4.92 -8.68 9.05
CA ALA A 116 -6.18 -7.95 9.08
C ALA A 116 -5.94 -6.46 8.87
N TYR A 117 -6.73 -5.84 7.99
CA TYR A 117 -6.52 -4.46 7.49
C TYR A 117 -5.22 -4.32 6.71
N CYS A 118 -4.92 -5.28 5.84
CA CYS A 118 -3.60 -5.46 5.24
C CYS A 118 -3.15 -4.31 4.31
N GLY A 119 -4.03 -3.40 3.93
CA GLY A 119 -3.70 -2.29 3.04
C GLY A 119 -3.08 -2.80 1.73
N THR A 120 -1.88 -2.31 1.41
CA THR A 120 -1.11 -2.76 0.23
C THR A 120 -0.29 -4.03 0.48
N GLY A 121 -0.59 -4.75 1.56
CA GLY A 121 -0.02 -6.06 1.89
C GLY A 121 1.38 -6.01 2.52
N THR A 122 1.79 -4.87 3.08
CA THR A 122 3.18 -4.70 3.54
C THR A 122 3.56 -5.69 4.64
N ILE A 123 2.75 -5.81 5.69
CA ILE A 123 3.04 -6.70 6.83
C ILE A 123 2.92 -8.17 6.39
N GLY A 124 1.82 -8.52 5.72
CA GLY A 124 1.57 -9.89 5.28
C GLY A 124 2.63 -10.43 4.32
N ILE A 125 3.12 -9.60 3.39
CA ILE A 125 4.20 -9.99 2.45
C ILE A 125 5.50 -10.24 3.20
N ILE A 126 5.82 -9.41 4.21
CA ILE A 126 7.02 -9.60 5.04
C ILE A 126 6.87 -10.87 5.89
N ALA A 127 5.71 -11.08 6.54
CA ALA A 127 5.40 -12.26 7.32
C ALA A 127 5.46 -13.56 6.50
N ALA A 128 5.02 -13.51 5.24
CA ALA A 128 4.98 -14.67 4.35
C ALA A 128 6.34 -15.33 4.10
N LYS A 129 7.44 -14.60 4.32
CA LYS A 129 8.80 -15.16 4.24
C LYS A 129 9.07 -16.22 5.31
N ASN A 130 8.35 -16.16 6.44
CA ASN A 130 8.54 -17.01 7.60
C ASN A 130 7.27 -17.77 8.01
N ALA A 131 6.18 -17.63 7.28
CA ALA A 131 4.90 -18.29 7.53
C ALA A 131 4.63 -19.42 6.53
N GLY A 132 3.77 -20.36 6.88
CA GLY A 132 3.29 -21.40 5.97
C GLY A 132 2.29 -20.84 4.96
N GLU A 133 1.31 -20.09 5.44
CA GLU A 133 0.29 -19.41 4.65
C GLU A 133 -0.03 -18.04 5.25
N VAL A 134 -0.29 -17.05 4.41
CA VAL A 134 -0.79 -15.74 4.86
C VAL A 134 -2.10 -15.41 4.15
N ILE A 135 -3.03 -14.84 4.91
CA ILE A 135 -4.32 -14.34 4.43
C ILE A 135 -4.36 -12.85 4.73
N GLY A 136 -4.33 -12.01 3.69
CA GLY A 136 -4.51 -10.57 3.80
C GLY A 136 -5.97 -10.19 3.56
N VAL A 137 -6.56 -9.40 4.45
CA VAL A 137 -7.95 -8.92 4.34
C VAL A 137 -7.97 -7.40 4.36
N GLU A 138 -8.63 -6.79 3.37
CA GLU A 138 -8.71 -5.34 3.21
C GLU A 138 -10.00 -4.94 2.50
N LEU A 139 -10.66 -3.92 3.01
CA LEU A 139 -11.91 -3.40 2.46
C LEU A 139 -11.70 -2.63 1.15
N ASN A 140 -10.56 -1.95 1.02
CA ASN A 140 -10.24 -1.13 -0.15
C ASN A 140 -9.75 -1.99 -1.32
N ARG A 141 -10.56 -2.08 -2.37
CA ARG A 141 -10.27 -2.86 -3.57
C ARG A 141 -8.98 -2.45 -4.29
N ASP A 142 -8.65 -1.16 -4.29
CA ASP A 142 -7.45 -0.67 -4.97
C ASP A 142 -6.19 -1.03 -4.16
N ALA A 143 -6.27 -1.00 -2.83
CA ALA A 143 -5.21 -1.50 -1.97
C ALA A 143 -4.95 -3.00 -2.19
N ILE A 144 -6.00 -3.81 -2.33
CA ILE A 144 -5.87 -5.25 -2.68
C ILE A 144 -5.16 -5.45 -4.03
N ARG A 145 -5.46 -4.65 -5.05
CA ARG A 145 -4.73 -4.73 -6.34
C ARG A 145 -3.24 -4.42 -6.19
N ASP A 146 -2.92 -3.42 -5.39
CA ASP A 146 -1.52 -3.10 -5.08
C ASP A 146 -0.88 -4.22 -4.26
N ALA A 147 -1.57 -4.82 -3.29
CA ALA A 147 -1.10 -5.95 -2.48
C ALA A 147 -0.76 -7.17 -3.35
N VAL A 148 -1.65 -7.57 -4.25
CA VAL A 148 -1.39 -8.67 -5.21
C VAL A 148 -0.18 -8.37 -6.10
N THR A 149 -0.04 -7.12 -6.56
CA THR A 149 1.09 -6.69 -7.36
C THR A 149 2.39 -6.73 -6.56
N ASN A 150 2.35 -6.32 -5.29
CA ASN A 150 3.48 -6.33 -4.37
C ASN A 150 3.93 -7.74 -4.02
N ALA A 151 3.00 -8.67 -3.78
CA ALA A 151 3.32 -10.08 -3.54
C ALA A 151 4.05 -10.70 -4.73
N LYS A 152 3.54 -10.50 -5.95
CA LYS A 152 4.19 -10.96 -7.18
C LYS A 152 5.58 -10.37 -7.37
N ARG A 153 5.75 -9.08 -7.07
CA ARG A 153 7.04 -8.36 -7.19
C ARG A 153 8.12 -8.91 -6.26
N ASN A 154 7.71 -9.46 -5.13
CA ASN A 154 8.60 -10.06 -4.13
C ASN A 154 8.67 -11.60 -4.21
N ASP A 155 8.13 -12.21 -5.27
CA ASP A 155 8.05 -13.66 -5.47
C ASP A 155 7.36 -14.43 -4.33
N ILE A 156 6.48 -13.75 -3.58
CA ILE A 156 5.69 -14.34 -2.51
C ILE A 156 4.47 -15.07 -3.10
N ARG A 157 4.38 -16.38 -2.86
CA ARG A 157 3.34 -17.25 -3.42
C ARG A 157 2.40 -17.85 -2.38
N ASN A 158 2.77 -17.82 -1.12
CA ASN A 158 2.03 -18.35 0.02
C ASN A 158 1.16 -17.30 0.71
N ILE A 159 0.73 -16.27 -0.03
CA ILE A 159 -0.21 -15.26 0.44
C ILE A 159 -1.42 -15.17 -0.47
N ARG A 160 -2.61 -15.02 0.12
CA ARG A 160 -3.87 -14.75 -0.57
C ARG A 160 -4.49 -13.49 -0.02
N PHE A 161 -5.13 -12.70 -0.90
CA PHE A 161 -5.78 -11.45 -0.51
C PHE A 161 -7.28 -11.53 -0.75
N TYR A 162 -8.05 -11.04 0.21
CA TYR A 162 -9.50 -10.98 0.17
C TYR A 162 -9.96 -9.51 0.31
N ASN A 163 -10.86 -9.10 -0.59
CA ASN A 163 -11.46 -7.78 -0.51
C ASN A 163 -12.76 -7.90 0.30
N ASP A 164 -12.64 -7.78 1.60
CA ASP A 164 -13.75 -7.92 2.55
C ASP A 164 -13.48 -7.09 3.80
N ASP A 165 -14.48 -6.98 4.66
CA ASP A 165 -14.33 -6.47 6.01
C ASP A 165 -13.58 -7.49 6.87
N ALA A 166 -12.55 -7.04 7.59
CA ALA A 166 -11.67 -7.94 8.33
C ALA A 166 -12.38 -8.63 9.50
N GLY A 167 -13.25 -7.91 10.22
CA GLY A 167 -14.02 -8.48 11.34
C GLY A 167 -14.99 -9.55 10.84
N LYS A 168 -15.79 -9.21 9.82
CA LYS A 168 -16.72 -10.14 9.19
C LYS A 168 -16.02 -11.38 8.65
N PHE A 169 -14.92 -11.22 7.95
CA PHE A 169 -14.13 -12.32 7.38
C PHE A 169 -13.65 -13.28 8.47
N MET A 170 -13.11 -12.77 9.59
CA MET A 170 -12.65 -13.60 10.70
C MET A 170 -13.80 -14.36 11.39
N VAL A 171 -14.97 -13.71 11.55
CA VAL A 171 -16.18 -14.38 12.09
C VAL A 171 -16.64 -15.51 11.17
N GLU A 172 -16.68 -15.27 9.85
CA GLU A 172 -17.06 -16.30 8.88
C GLU A 172 -16.07 -17.49 8.86
N MET A 173 -14.76 -17.22 8.97
CA MET A 173 -13.76 -18.28 9.12
C MET A 173 -14.01 -19.13 10.38
N ALA A 174 -14.24 -18.49 11.52
CA ALA A 174 -14.52 -19.18 12.77
C ALA A 174 -15.79 -20.05 12.70
N GLN A 175 -16.86 -19.54 12.07
CA GLN A 175 -18.10 -20.31 11.83
C GLN A 175 -17.90 -21.55 10.95
N LYS A 176 -16.94 -21.49 10.00
CA LYS A 176 -16.55 -22.63 9.17
C LYS A 176 -15.57 -23.58 9.86
N GLY A 177 -15.18 -23.31 11.11
CA GLY A 177 -14.19 -24.09 11.85
C GLY A 177 -12.75 -23.90 11.37
N GLU A 178 -12.50 -22.88 10.53
CA GLU A 178 -11.17 -22.52 10.09
C GLU A 178 -10.42 -21.77 11.21
N LYS A 179 -9.13 -22.04 11.35
CA LYS A 179 -8.28 -21.44 12.39
C LYS A 179 -7.10 -20.72 11.77
N ALA A 180 -6.64 -19.69 12.43
CA ALA A 180 -5.34 -19.05 12.23
C ALA A 180 -4.48 -19.25 13.48
N ASP A 181 -3.18 -19.37 13.29
CA ASP A 181 -2.23 -19.50 14.39
C ASP A 181 -1.84 -18.11 14.92
N VAL A 182 -1.78 -17.11 14.00
CA VAL A 182 -1.42 -15.73 14.32
C VAL A 182 -2.35 -14.77 13.58
N VAL A 183 -2.76 -13.72 14.27
CA VAL A 183 -3.47 -12.57 13.68
C VAL A 183 -2.65 -11.30 13.92
N ILE A 184 -2.28 -10.62 12.85
CA ILE A 184 -1.65 -9.29 12.90
C ILE A 184 -2.71 -8.27 12.53
N MET A 185 -2.88 -7.24 13.34
CA MET A 185 -3.92 -6.23 13.15
C MET A 185 -3.30 -4.83 13.15
N ASP A 186 -3.57 -4.06 12.10
CA ASP A 186 -3.25 -2.63 12.01
C ASP A 186 -4.54 -1.86 11.64
N PRO A 187 -5.52 -1.78 12.57
CA PRO A 187 -6.81 -1.20 12.28
C PRO A 187 -6.73 0.33 12.10
N PRO A 188 -7.76 0.95 11.48
CA PRO A 188 -7.85 2.40 11.42
C PRO A 188 -7.98 3.00 12.81
N ARG A 189 -7.74 4.32 12.94
CA ARG A 189 -7.78 5.05 14.24
C ARG A 189 -9.13 4.95 14.98
N THR A 190 -10.20 4.62 14.28
CA THR A 190 -11.53 4.35 14.84
C THR A 190 -11.60 2.99 15.55
N GLY A 191 -10.60 2.17 15.42
CA GLY A 191 -10.55 0.80 15.95
C GLY A 191 -11.12 -0.23 14.98
N SER A 192 -11.14 -1.48 15.41
CA SER A 192 -11.91 -2.57 14.79
C SER A 192 -13.33 -2.53 15.37
N ASP A 193 -14.35 -2.79 14.55
CA ASP A 193 -15.71 -3.02 15.04
C ASP A 193 -15.74 -4.28 15.92
N GLU A 194 -16.71 -4.33 16.86
CA GLU A 194 -16.89 -5.42 17.82
C GLU A 194 -17.21 -6.76 17.15
#